data_53aeabb6035a6a54c3f9e62aa22ba2ae
#
_entry.id   53aeabb6035a6a54c3f9e62aa22ba2ae
#
_cell.length_a   1.000
_cell.length_b   1.000
_cell.length_c   1.000
_cell.angle_alpha   90.00
_cell.angle_beta   90.00
_cell.angle_gamma   90.00
#
_symmetry.space_group_name_H-M   'P 1'
#
loop_
_entity.id
_entity.type
_entity.pdbx_description
1 polymer ?
#
loop_
_entity_poly.entity_id
_entity_poly.type
_entity_poly.pdbx_seq_one_letter_code
_entity_poly.pdbx_strand_id
1 'polypeptide(L)'
;YSEGVDKQDPAWGTIALVTSSTGQVSYRTSSKADSWNNAILNFWDDFSEDGVMVEREQPSDEDPMASLAVKKTIAPQATETFVFYLTWNFPNRKGWSSTIVGNYYSRQFADAWEVAEKVIPRMKQLEEETLLFVRSFLNSSYPETVKEAALFNLATLRSQTVFRLPSGHLMGWEGIMDRFGSCQGSCTHVWNYEMATPFLFGGLAQTMRDVEFNYATKENGLMNFRADLPLSEAAKGNSAAADGQMGCIMKMYREWQLSGDYAFLRKNWGQVKKVLSYAWTEKGWDGNQDGVMEGSQHNTMDVNYFGPNPQMGFWYMGALRAAEEMAWAMKDKSFAKKCRRLFEQGSRWMDEHLFNGEYYEHHITDPETFEFINMEGADDKIPAFQLGKGCLVDQLVGQYMAHICGLGYLGDKKHIHTTMESIMKYNYVSDFSRHFNNMRSYVMGEEAGLLMASWPKGRLEVPFPYFAEVMTGFEYCAAVGMIYEGMTDEALTCIRSIRDRFDGAKRNPFSEPECGHHYARSMASWASVIALSGFHYSAVDKQMQFTSAPGTYFWSNGYAWGMCRISDGEATLEVLRGTLGIERLRIGDVTVKTKKKQLTAGESETIKW
;
A
#
# COMPACT_ATOMS: atom_id res chain seq x y z
N TYR A 1 30.54 17.28 2.71
CA TYR A 1 29.86 18.01 3.80
C TYR A 1 29.19 19.23 3.24
N SER A 2 28.06 19.61 3.83
CA SER A 2 27.29 20.82 3.44
C SER A 2 27.89 22.06 4.10
N GLU A 3 29.13 22.41 3.74
CA GLU A 3 29.76 23.64 4.21
C GLU A 3 29.03 24.84 3.63
N GLY A 4 28.78 25.87 4.44
CA GLY A 4 27.99 27.05 4.02
C GLY A 4 26.46 26.88 4.10
N VAL A 5 25.94 25.66 4.30
CA VAL A 5 24.51 25.40 4.50
C VAL A 5 24.17 25.44 5.99
N ASP A 6 23.06 26.07 6.36
CA ASP A 6 22.59 26.09 7.76
C ASP A 6 22.38 24.64 8.23
N LYS A 7 22.90 24.34 9.44
CA LYS A 7 22.77 23.01 10.06
C LYS A 7 21.33 22.57 10.30
N GLN A 8 20.38 23.48 10.28
CA GLN A 8 18.94 23.22 10.39
C GLN A 8 18.25 23.11 9.01
N ASP A 9 18.97 23.34 7.91
CA ASP A 9 18.39 23.23 6.57
C ASP A 9 18.15 21.76 6.20
N PRO A 10 17.03 21.40 5.55
CA PRO A 10 16.82 20.05 4.99
C PRO A 10 17.89 19.60 4.00
N ALA A 11 18.55 20.52 3.32
CA ALA A 11 19.67 20.24 2.42
C ALA A 11 20.99 19.98 3.15
N TRP A 12 21.06 20.26 4.46
CA TRP A 12 22.26 19.96 5.25
C TRP A 12 22.45 18.46 5.43
N GLY A 13 23.61 17.96 5.05
CA GLY A 13 23.94 16.53 5.16
C GLY A 13 25.32 16.21 4.62
N THR A 14 25.56 14.93 4.40
CA THR A 14 26.81 14.41 3.88
C THR A 14 26.55 13.38 2.79
N ILE A 15 27.45 13.35 1.80
CA ILE A 15 27.50 12.31 0.75
C ILE A 15 28.94 11.79 0.70
N ALA A 16 29.12 10.50 0.55
CA ALA A 16 30.42 9.90 0.28
C ALA A 16 30.37 8.97 -0.93
N LEU A 17 31.38 9.09 -1.79
CA LEU A 17 31.62 8.20 -2.92
C LEU A 17 32.84 7.33 -2.57
N VAL A 18 32.66 6.03 -2.58
CA VAL A 18 33.67 5.04 -2.12
C VAL A 18 33.85 3.97 -3.17
N THR A 19 35.06 3.43 -3.31
CA THR A 19 35.33 2.26 -4.17
C THR A 19 36.04 1.16 -3.40
N SER A 20 35.68 -0.08 -3.65
CA SER A 20 36.43 -1.27 -3.25
C SER A 20 37.30 -1.85 -4.39
N SER A 21 37.28 -1.24 -5.56
CA SER A 21 38.06 -1.69 -6.71
C SER A 21 39.55 -1.46 -6.50
N THR A 22 40.35 -2.44 -6.90
CA THR A 22 41.81 -2.34 -6.89
C THR A 22 42.32 -1.65 -8.15
N GLY A 23 43.41 -0.89 -8.07
CA GLY A 23 44.00 -0.14 -9.17
C GLY A 23 44.59 1.18 -8.69
N GLN A 24 44.97 2.04 -9.64
CA GLN A 24 45.37 3.40 -9.33
C GLN A 24 44.08 4.21 -9.10
N VAL A 25 43.87 4.63 -7.86
CA VAL A 25 42.74 5.47 -7.46
C VAL A 25 43.15 6.93 -7.49
N SER A 26 42.35 7.75 -8.12
CA SER A 26 42.46 9.21 -8.11
C SER A 26 41.12 9.87 -7.88
N TYR A 27 41.14 11.08 -7.35
CA TYR A 27 39.90 11.78 -7.01
C TYR A 27 40.06 13.29 -7.18
N ARG A 28 38.91 13.93 -7.24
CA ARG A 28 38.78 15.39 -7.21
C ARG A 28 37.59 15.72 -6.32
N THR A 29 37.80 16.53 -5.30
CA THR A 29 36.75 16.85 -4.32
C THR A 29 35.82 17.94 -4.81
N SER A 30 36.28 18.76 -5.77
CA SER A 30 35.51 19.85 -6.34
C SER A 30 35.92 20.11 -7.78
N SER A 31 34.96 20.49 -8.63
CA SER A 31 35.21 21.04 -9.97
C SER A 31 34.55 22.40 -10.05
N LYS A 32 35.26 23.38 -10.62
CA LYS A 32 34.73 24.72 -10.75
C LYS A 32 33.46 24.73 -11.60
N ALA A 33 32.34 25.05 -10.97
CA ALA A 33 31.11 25.33 -11.69
C ALA A 33 31.23 26.76 -12.28
N ASP A 34 31.31 26.82 -13.59
CA ASP A 34 31.33 28.09 -14.34
C ASP A 34 29.98 28.26 -15.05
N SER A 35 29.66 29.49 -15.43
CA SER A 35 28.51 29.72 -16.31
C SER A 35 28.65 28.88 -17.59
N TRP A 36 27.62 28.16 -18.00
CA TRP A 36 27.61 27.26 -19.15
C TRP A 36 28.16 25.83 -18.89
N ASN A 37 28.15 25.34 -17.66
CA ASN A 37 28.52 23.95 -17.29
C ASN A 37 29.95 23.52 -17.69
N ASN A 38 30.91 24.41 -17.68
CA ASN A 38 32.30 24.08 -18.00
C ASN A 38 32.94 23.07 -17.02
N ALA A 39 32.31 22.79 -15.88
CA ALA A 39 32.78 21.78 -14.93
C ALA A 39 32.91 20.39 -15.55
N ILE A 40 31.97 19.99 -16.41
CA ILE A 40 32.00 18.70 -17.12
C ILE A 40 33.14 18.69 -18.16
N LEU A 41 33.34 19.77 -18.87
CA LEU A 41 34.45 19.91 -19.84
C LEU A 41 35.78 19.84 -19.11
N ASN A 42 35.97 20.58 -18.05
CA ASN A 42 37.16 20.58 -17.22
C ASN A 42 37.49 19.19 -16.62
N PHE A 43 36.46 18.48 -16.18
CA PHE A 43 36.58 17.07 -15.76
C PHE A 43 37.06 16.20 -16.91
N TRP A 44 36.44 16.33 -18.10
CA TRP A 44 36.74 15.48 -19.24
C TRP A 44 38.15 15.73 -19.80
N ASP A 45 38.56 16.98 -19.87
CA ASP A 45 39.90 17.34 -20.37
C ASP A 45 41.01 16.70 -19.51
N ASP A 46 40.87 16.78 -18.18
CA ASP A 46 41.81 16.18 -17.24
C ASP A 46 41.77 14.64 -17.29
N PHE A 47 40.56 14.07 -17.17
CA PHE A 47 40.40 12.62 -17.13
C PHE A 47 40.76 11.92 -18.43
N SER A 48 40.46 12.51 -19.60
CA SER A 48 40.69 11.91 -20.90
C SER A 48 42.15 11.90 -21.31
N GLU A 49 43.01 12.72 -20.72
CA GLU A 49 44.43 12.81 -21.02
C GLU A 49 45.16 11.52 -20.64
N ASP A 50 44.94 11.03 -19.41
CA ASP A 50 45.68 9.86 -18.92
C ASP A 50 44.85 8.92 -18.01
N GLY A 51 43.58 9.21 -17.76
CA GLY A 51 42.67 8.45 -16.88
C GLY A 51 42.96 8.63 -15.39
N VAL A 52 43.65 9.68 -15.02
CA VAL A 52 43.95 10.05 -13.63
C VAL A 52 43.42 11.45 -13.36
N MET A 53 42.75 11.68 -12.26
CA MET A 53 42.28 12.99 -11.87
C MET A 53 43.31 13.70 -11.00
N VAL A 54 43.46 14.99 -11.23
CA VAL A 54 44.26 15.88 -10.38
C VAL A 54 43.34 16.56 -9.37
N GLU A 55 43.66 16.41 -8.08
CA GLU A 55 42.94 17.10 -7.00
C GLU A 55 43.04 18.60 -7.16
N ARG A 56 41.93 19.29 -6.99
CA ARG A 56 41.84 20.76 -7.01
C ARG A 56 41.07 21.23 -5.79
N GLU A 57 41.71 22.01 -4.97
CA GLU A 57 41.03 22.75 -3.91
C GLU A 57 40.20 23.88 -4.54
N GLN A 58 38.95 23.99 -4.13
CA GLN A 58 38.03 25.03 -4.60
C GLN A 58 37.41 25.75 -3.42
N PRO A 59 37.08 27.06 -3.58
CA PRO A 59 36.34 27.80 -2.58
C PRO A 59 34.95 27.21 -2.31
N SER A 60 34.45 27.35 -1.10
CA SER A 60 33.24 26.71 -0.56
C SER A 60 31.91 27.31 -1.06
N ASP A 61 31.91 28.28 -1.93
CA ASP A 61 30.74 29.02 -2.40
C ASP A 61 30.18 28.58 -3.75
N GLU A 62 30.73 27.48 -4.33
CA GLU A 62 30.26 26.89 -5.59
C GLU A 62 29.69 25.48 -5.36
N ASP A 63 28.76 25.04 -6.20
CA ASP A 63 28.19 23.69 -6.16
C ASP A 63 29.29 22.63 -6.32
N PRO A 64 29.58 21.81 -5.31
CA PRO A 64 30.66 20.84 -5.36
C PRO A 64 30.32 19.68 -6.30
N MET A 65 31.15 19.43 -7.29
CA MET A 65 31.10 18.25 -8.14
C MET A 65 32.31 17.36 -7.86
N ALA A 66 32.15 16.38 -6.95
CA ALA A 66 33.20 15.43 -6.63
C ALA A 66 33.26 14.28 -7.67
N SER A 67 34.47 13.79 -7.92
CA SER A 67 34.71 12.66 -8.84
C SER A 67 35.71 11.68 -8.25
N LEU A 68 35.54 10.39 -8.53
CA LEU A 68 36.41 9.30 -8.12
C LEU A 68 36.68 8.40 -9.32
N ALA A 69 37.94 8.16 -9.63
CA ALA A 69 38.36 7.30 -10.74
C ALA A 69 39.21 6.13 -10.26
N VAL A 70 39.10 5.02 -10.98
CA VAL A 70 39.95 3.84 -10.82
C VAL A 70 40.52 3.48 -12.18
N LYS A 71 41.84 3.54 -12.31
CA LYS A 71 42.57 3.16 -13.52
C LYS A 71 43.21 1.78 -13.35
N LYS A 72 43.03 0.89 -14.33
CA LYS A 72 43.54 -0.47 -14.29
C LYS A 72 43.90 -0.96 -15.70
N THR A 73 44.98 -1.71 -15.81
CA THR A 73 45.30 -2.42 -17.03
C THR A 73 44.59 -3.77 -17.06
N ILE A 74 43.79 -4.01 -18.09
CA ILE A 74 43.04 -5.25 -18.28
C ILE A 74 43.74 -6.09 -19.34
N ALA A 75 44.07 -7.34 -18.98
CA ALA A 75 44.72 -8.27 -19.91
C ALA A 75 43.78 -8.65 -21.08
N PRO A 76 44.30 -9.03 -22.25
CA PRO A 76 43.46 -9.49 -23.35
C PRO A 76 42.51 -10.61 -22.92
N GLN A 77 41.23 -10.51 -23.32
CA GLN A 77 40.15 -11.45 -23.00
C GLN A 77 39.77 -11.54 -21.49
N ALA A 78 40.38 -10.74 -20.63
CA ALA A 78 39.97 -10.62 -19.22
C ALA A 78 38.81 -9.65 -19.05
N THR A 79 38.02 -9.87 -18.01
CA THR A 79 36.95 -8.99 -17.57
C THR A 79 37.27 -8.44 -16.18
N GLU A 80 37.08 -7.16 -16.00
CA GLU A 80 37.23 -6.49 -14.69
C GLU A 80 35.94 -5.80 -14.30
N THR A 81 35.65 -5.86 -13.01
CA THR A 81 34.47 -5.17 -12.43
C THR A 81 34.95 -4.01 -11.57
N PHE A 82 34.42 -2.82 -11.82
CA PHE A 82 34.66 -1.65 -11.02
C PHE A 82 33.40 -1.40 -10.14
N VAL A 83 33.60 -1.34 -8.84
CA VAL A 83 32.52 -1.17 -7.85
C VAL A 83 32.65 0.17 -7.19
N PHE A 84 31.57 0.95 -7.24
CA PHE A 84 31.45 2.22 -6.54
C PHE A 84 30.22 2.19 -5.62
N TYR A 85 30.36 2.78 -4.45
CA TYR A 85 29.29 2.93 -3.46
C TYR A 85 29.00 4.41 -3.26
N LEU A 86 27.74 4.79 -3.34
CA LEU A 86 27.28 6.11 -2.98
C LEU A 86 26.50 6.00 -1.68
N THR A 87 26.98 6.69 -0.65
CA THR A 87 26.32 6.76 0.66
C THR A 87 25.96 8.19 1.00
N TRP A 88 24.92 8.37 1.81
CA TRP A 88 24.44 9.70 2.21
C TRP A 88 23.82 9.70 3.59
N ASN A 89 23.81 10.86 4.23
CA ASN A 89 23.09 11.13 5.46
C ASN A 89 22.57 12.56 5.47
N PHE A 90 21.22 12.72 5.42
CA PHE A 90 20.49 13.98 5.49
C PHE A 90 19.50 13.90 6.65
N PRO A 91 19.85 14.42 7.85
CA PRO A 91 19.05 14.23 9.05
C PRO A 91 17.79 15.09 9.12
N ASN A 92 17.77 16.25 8.42
CA ASN A 92 16.81 17.32 8.63
C ASN A 92 15.57 17.21 7.74
N ARG A 93 14.84 16.10 7.83
CA ARG A 93 13.55 15.97 7.12
C ARG A 93 12.46 16.77 7.82
N LYS A 94 11.67 17.49 7.04
CA LYS A 94 10.43 18.15 7.48
C LYS A 94 9.17 17.34 7.15
N GLY A 95 9.17 16.60 6.04
CA GLY A 95 7.93 15.99 5.53
C GLY A 95 6.92 17.08 5.20
N TRP A 96 5.75 17.01 5.83
CA TRP A 96 4.71 18.07 5.78
C TRP A 96 4.63 18.90 7.07
N SER A 97 5.62 18.80 7.94
CA SER A 97 5.72 19.61 9.16
C SER A 97 6.33 20.98 8.88
N SER A 98 5.95 21.97 9.67
CA SER A 98 6.64 23.27 9.73
C SER A 98 8.02 23.18 10.40
N THR A 99 8.25 22.14 11.19
CA THR A 99 9.50 21.90 11.93
C THR A 99 10.22 20.64 11.43
N ILE A 100 11.49 20.49 11.78
CA ILE A 100 12.27 19.29 11.47
C ILE A 100 11.74 18.13 12.31
N VAL A 101 11.34 17.05 11.65
CA VAL A 101 10.90 15.79 12.28
C VAL A 101 11.98 14.70 12.21
N GLY A 102 12.96 14.84 11.31
CA GLY A 102 14.11 13.95 11.17
C GLY A 102 13.86 12.65 10.41
N ASN A 103 14.90 11.83 10.32
CA ASN A 103 14.90 10.51 9.68
C ASN A 103 15.37 9.42 10.65
N TYR A 104 14.80 8.21 10.54
CA TYR A 104 15.19 7.06 11.36
C TYR A 104 16.64 6.63 11.14
N TYR A 105 17.11 6.60 9.89
CA TYR A 105 18.46 6.15 9.57
C TYR A 105 19.54 7.06 10.17
N SER A 106 19.29 8.36 10.30
CA SER A 106 20.23 9.30 10.90
C SER A 106 20.43 9.11 12.41
N ARG A 107 19.62 8.26 13.06
CA ARG A 107 19.89 7.78 14.41
C ARG A 107 20.88 6.61 14.46
N GLN A 108 21.10 5.93 13.35
CA GLN A 108 21.97 4.76 13.25
C GLN A 108 23.37 5.14 12.76
N PHE A 109 23.45 6.27 12.03
CA PHE A 109 24.67 6.74 11.38
C PHE A 109 24.81 8.24 11.59
N ALA A 110 26.00 8.67 12.01
CA ALA A 110 26.30 10.09 12.23
C ALA A 110 26.44 10.86 10.90
N ASP A 111 27.04 10.23 9.89
CA ASP A 111 27.29 10.82 8.59
C ASP A 111 27.35 9.74 7.47
N ALA A 112 27.60 10.18 6.25
CA ALA A 112 27.71 9.27 5.09
C ALA A 112 28.94 8.36 5.16
N TRP A 113 30.01 8.77 5.84
CA TRP A 113 31.20 7.95 6.01
C TRP A 113 30.91 6.77 6.95
N GLU A 114 30.26 7.02 8.07
CA GLU A 114 29.84 5.96 8.98
C GLU A 114 28.85 4.98 8.30
N VAL A 115 27.98 5.46 7.40
CA VAL A 115 27.17 4.57 6.55
C VAL A 115 28.06 3.65 5.72
N ALA A 116 29.10 4.21 5.05
CA ALA A 116 30.03 3.43 4.26
C ALA A 116 30.75 2.37 5.09
N GLU A 117 31.33 2.77 6.23
CA GLU A 117 32.07 1.87 7.11
C GLU A 117 31.24 0.70 7.66
N LYS A 118 29.97 0.95 8.02
CA LYS A 118 29.09 -0.06 8.62
C LYS A 118 28.34 -0.92 7.58
N VAL A 119 28.04 -0.37 6.40
CA VAL A 119 27.17 -1.04 5.43
C VAL A 119 27.96 -1.75 4.34
N ILE A 120 29.06 -1.17 3.81
CA ILE A 120 29.83 -1.77 2.71
C ILE A 120 30.32 -3.20 3.07
N PRO A 121 30.82 -3.49 4.29
CA PRO A 121 31.23 -4.86 4.64
C PRO A 121 30.10 -5.90 4.59
N ARG A 122 28.84 -5.43 4.65
CA ARG A 122 27.65 -6.28 4.60
C ARG A 122 27.00 -6.37 3.23
N MET A 123 27.52 -5.66 2.22
CA MET A 123 26.87 -5.56 0.90
C MET A 123 26.65 -6.93 0.26
N LYS A 124 27.64 -7.84 0.35
CA LYS A 124 27.48 -9.20 -0.18
C LYS A 124 26.30 -9.95 0.45
N GLN A 125 26.18 -9.87 1.78
CA GLN A 125 25.05 -10.48 2.48
C GLN A 125 23.72 -9.86 2.05
N LEU A 126 23.64 -8.53 1.96
CA LEU A 126 22.43 -7.81 1.55
C LEU A 126 22.02 -8.14 0.10
N GLU A 127 23.00 -8.28 -0.79
CA GLU A 127 22.78 -8.72 -2.17
C GLU A 127 22.25 -10.16 -2.21
N GLU A 128 22.90 -11.11 -1.51
CA GLU A 128 22.45 -12.51 -1.43
C GLU A 128 21.02 -12.61 -0.89
N GLU A 129 20.66 -11.85 0.13
CA GLU A 129 19.31 -11.81 0.71
C GLU A 129 18.29 -11.24 -0.29
N THR A 130 18.65 -10.17 -0.99
CA THR A 130 17.79 -9.55 -2.02
C THR A 130 17.58 -10.51 -3.18
N LEU A 131 18.64 -11.14 -3.67
CA LEU A 131 18.57 -12.11 -4.77
C LEU A 131 17.78 -13.37 -4.36
N LEU A 132 17.91 -13.82 -3.12
CA LEU A 132 17.11 -14.94 -2.61
C LEU A 132 15.61 -14.60 -2.66
N PHE A 133 15.20 -13.43 -2.19
CA PHE A 133 13.82 -12.98 -2.26
C PHE A 133 13.30 -12.91 -3.70
N VAL A 134 14.01 -12.19 -4.56
CA VAL A 134 13.60 -11.97 -5.96
C VAL A 134 13.52 -13.30 -6.72
N ARG A 135 14.55 -14.15 -6.61
CA ARG A 135 14.56 -15.45 -7.29
C ARG A 135 13.46 -16.38 -6.79
N SER A 136 13.22 -16.43 -5.48
CA SER A 136 12.14 -17.23 -4.90
C SER A 136 10.77 -16.77 -5.43
N PHE A 137 10.55 -15.47 -5.51
CA PHE A 137 9.32 -14.91 -6.03
C PHE A 137 9.15 -15.17 -7.53
N LEU A 138 10.18 -14.92 -8.35
CA LEU A 138 10.15 -15.14 -9.79
C LEU A 138 9.98 -16.62 -10.16
N ASN A 139 10.52 -17.55 -9.36
CA ASN A 139 10.38 -19.00 -9.56
C ASN A 139 9.03 -19.56 -9.07
N SER A 140 8.13 -18.72 -8.58
CA SER A 140 6.77 -19.13 -8.21
C SER A 140 5.89 -19.37 -9.44
N SER A 141 4.79 -20.10 -9.23
CA SER A 141 3.82 -20.45 -10.28
C SER A 141 2.81 -19.32 -10.61
N TYR A 142 3.00 -18.13 -10.06
CA TYR A 142 2.13 -17.00 -10.40
C TYR A 142 2.30 -16.59 -11.88
N PRO A 143 1.23 -16.11 -12.54
CA PRO A 143 1.34 -15.51 -13.86
C PRO A 143 2.36 -14.37 -13.90
N GLU A 144 3.07 -14.19 -15.01
CA GLU A 144 4.14 -13.19 -15.13
C GLU A 144 3.63 -11.76 -14.85
N THR A 145 2.47 -11.41 -15.39
CA THR A 145 1.83 -10.10 -15.16
C THR A 145 1.54 -9.84 -13.67
N VAL A 146 1.23 -10.88 -12.90
CA VAL A 146 1.02 -10.77 -11.44
C VAL A 146 2.35 -10.58 -10.71
N LYS A 147 3.41 -11.29 -11.14
CA LYS A 147 4.76 -11.11 -10.58
C LYS A 147 5.27 -9.69 -10.82
N GLU A 148 5.11 -9.18 -12.03
CA GLU A 148 5.46 -7.80 -12.37
C GLU A 148 4.68 -6.80 -11.53
N ALA A 149 3.35 -6.91 -11.51
CA ALA A 149 2.49 -6.01 -10.73
C ALA A 149 2.89 -5.97 -9.25
N ALA A 150 3.11 -7.13 -8.65
CA ALA A 150 3.45 -7.24 -7.24
C ALA A 150 4.86 -6.70 -6.94
N LEU A 151 5.89 -7.07 -7.72
CA LEU A 151 7.27 -6.65 -7.46
C LEU A 151 7.54 -5.20 -7.82
N PHE A 152 7.02 -4.73 -8.96
CA PHE A 152 7.37 -3.39 -9.45
C PHE A 152 6.73 -2.29 -8.60
N ASN A 153 5.51 -2.51 -8.10
CA ASN A 153 4.86 -1.57 -7.19
C ASN A 153 5.51 -1.49 -5.80
N LEU A 154 6.41 -2.43 -5.43
CA LEU A 154 7.25 -2.28 -4.24
C LEU A 154 8.21 -1.09 -4.33
N ALA A 155 8.47 -0.57 -5.53
CA ALA A 155 9.23 0.67 -5.73
C ALA A 155 8.64 1.85 -4.94
N THR A 156 7.34 1.85 -4.68
CA THR A 156 6.68 2.84 -3.81
C THR A 156 7.31 2.90 -2.42
N LEU A 157 7.64 1.75 -1.81
CA LEU A 157 8.31 1.68 -0.50
C LEU A 157 9.79 2.10 -0.55
N ARG A 158 10.38 2.23 -1.74
CA ARG A 158 11.75 2.69 -1.97
C ARG A 158 11.83 4.13 -2.47
N SER A 159 10.69 4.72 -2.79
CA SER A 159 10.55 6.10 -3.24
C SER A 159 10.40 7.06 -2.05
N GLN A 160 10.37 8.35 -2.35
CA GLN A 160 10.09 9.39 -1.36
C GLN A 160 8.62 9.44 -0.92
N THR A 161 7.75 8.59 -1.48
CA THR A 161 6.37 8.44 -0.99
C THR A 161 6.35 8.05 0.49
N VAL A 162 7.35 7.30 0.97
CA VAL A 162 7.44 6.90 2.36
C VAL A 162 8.70 7.40 3.04
N PHE A 163 8.62 7.58 4.34
CA PHE A 163 9.78 7.85 5.20
C PHE A 163 9.51 7.34 6.61
N ARG A 164 10.57 7.23 7.39
CA ARG A 164 10.52 6.76 8.76
C ARG A 164 10.98 7.84 9.72
N LEU A 165 10.14 8.18 10.69
CA LEU A 165 10.50 9.12 11.76
C LEU A 165 11.57 8.54 12.68
N PRO A 166 12.35 9.36 13.39
CA PRO A 166 13.33 8.89 14.39
C PRO A 166 12.73 7.97 15.45
N SER A 167 11.45 8.13 15.77
CA SER A 167 10.69 7.24 16.66
C SER A 167 10.45 5.83 16.10
N GLY A 168 10.72 5.62 14.80
CA GLY A 168 10.50 4.36 14.09
C GLY A 168 9.19 4.27 13.32
N HIS A 169 8.26 5.21 13.50
CA HIS A 169 6.98 5.21 12.79
C HIS A 169 7.17 5.43 11.29
N LEU A 170 6.53 4.58 10.50
CA LEU A 170 6.43 4.74 9.05
C LEU A 170 5.34 5.76 8.74
N MET A 171 5.71 6.76 7.95
CA MET A 171 4.82 7.79 7.44
C MET A 171 4.84 7.78 5.92
N GLY A 172 3.74 8.21 5.31
CA GLY A 172 3.64 8.27 3.86
C GLY A 172 2.85 9.46 3.34
N TRP A 173 3.24 9.89 2.16
CA TRP A 173 2.40 10.62 1.23
C TRP A 173 1.48 9.61 0.53
N GLU A 174 0.50 10.07 -0.23
CA GLU A 174 -0.22 9.17 -1.15
C GLU A 174 0.64 8.84 -2.37
N GLY A 175 1.38 9.83 -2.86
CA GLY A 175 2.36 9.73 -3.94
C GLY A 175 3.35 10.87 -3.87
N ILE A 176 4.21 11.02 -4.88
CA ILE A 176 5.19 12.10 -4.97
C ILE A 176 5.10 12.84 -6.31
N MET A 177 5.42 14.13 -6.26
CA MET A 177 5.73 14.98 -7.40
C MET A 177 7.24 15.25 -7.42
N ASP A 178 7.73 15.96 -8.43
CA ASP A 178 9.17 16.23 -8.60
C ASP A 178 9.78 17.02 -7.42
N ARG A 179 9.01 17.87 -6.76
CA ARG A 179 9.52 18.77 -5.71
C ARG A 179 8.87 18.59 -4.35
N PHE A 180 7.74 17.90 -4.27
CA PHE A 180 6.98 17.72 -3.03
C PHE A 180 6.17 16.43 -3.06
N GLY A 181 5.73 15.99 -1.89
CA GLY A 181 4.80 14.87 -1.77
C GLY A 181 3.36 15.30 -2.07
N SER A 182 2.57 14.39 -2.60
CA SER A 182 1.16 14.59 -2.88
C SER A 182 0.32 14.03 -1.74
N CYS A 183 -0.64 14.80 -1.23
CA CYS A 183 -1.61 14.36 -0.22
C CYS A 183 -0.96 13.71 1.01
N GLN A 184 -0.61 14.55 1.97
CA GLN A 184 0.14 14.16 3.17
C GLN A 184 -0.67 13.31 4.18
N GLY A 185 0.02 12.84 5.21
CA GLY A 185 -0.60 12.38 6.45
C GLY A 185 -0.89 10.89 6.53
N SER A 186 -0.27 10.04 5.71
CA SER A 186 -0.59 8.60 5.63
C SER A 186 -2.09 8.38 5.48
N CYS A 187 -2.69 9.10 4.52
CA CYS A 187 -4.12 9.19 4.30
C CYS A 187 -4.81 7.83 4.44
N THR A 188 -5.71 7.69 5.43
CA THR A 188 -6.27 6.40 5.82
C THR A 188 -7.03 5.72 4.69
N HIS A 189 -7.82 6.48 3.92
CA HIS A 189 -8.62 5.94 2.83
C HIS A 189 -7.81 5.61 1.55
N VAL A 190 -6.51 5.93 1.51
CA VAL A 190 -5.59 5.47 0.46
C VAL A 190 -4.74 4.31 0.97
N TRP A 191 -4.17 4.44 2.17
CA TRP A 191 -3.34 3.41 2.78
C TRP A 191 -4.11 2.18 3.26
N ASN A 192 -5.46 2.17 3.19
CA ASN A 192 -6.27 0.98 3.43
C ASN A 192 -6.19 -0.05 2.30
N TYR A 193 -5.84 0.37 1.10
CA TYR A 193 -5.80 -0.48 -0.09
C TYR A 193 -4.51 -1.28 -0.23
N GLU A 194 -3.39 -0.75 0.29
CA GLU A 194 -2.08 -1.36 0.11
C GLU A 194 -1.93 -2.66 0.93
N MET A 195 -1.31 -3.66 0.31
CA MET A 195 -1.10 -4.98 0.92
C MET A 195 0.37 -5.40 1.00
N ALA A 196 1.29 -4.61 0.44
CA ALA A 196 2.71 -4.95 0.48
C ALA A 196 3.31 -4.79 1.88
N THR A 197 3.07 -3.67 2.55
CA THR A 197 3.68 -3.39 3.87
C THR A 197 3.33 -4.43 4.93
N PRO A 198 2.06 -4.80 5.16
CA PRO A 198 1.72 -5.76 6.21
C PRO A 198 2.26 -7.17 5.96
N PHE A 199 2.31 -7.59 4.71
CA PHE A 199 2.76 -8.94 4.36
C PHE A 199 4.27 -9.05 4.17
N LEU A 200 5.00 -7.95 3.99
CA LEU A 200 6.46 -7.95 3.83
C LEU A 200 7.19 -7.34 5.04
N PHE A 201 6.59 -6.36 5.69
CA PHE A 201 7.20 -5.56 6.76
C PHE A 201 6.23 -5.33 7.92
N GLY A 202 5.74 -6.41 8.54
CA GLY A 202 4.70 -6.38 9.57
C GLY A 202 4.98 -5.41 10.72
N GLY A 203 6.25 -5.31 11.15
CA GLY A 203 6.63 -4.34 12.18
C GLY A 203 6.42 -2.88 11.75
N LEU A 204 6.62 -2.55 10.47
CA LEU A 204 6.33 -1.19 9.96
C LEU A 204 4.82 -0.95 9.88
N ALA A 205 4.04 -1.94 9.45
CA ALA A 205 2.58 -1.85 9.44
C ALA A 205 2.03 -1.57 10.84
N GLN A 206 2.55 -2.23 11.88
CA GLN A 206 2.16 -1.96 13.28
C GLN A 206 2.46 -0.52 13.71
N THR A 207 3.57 0.09 13.22
CA THR A 207 3.86 1.50 13.54
C THR A 207 2.86 2.46 12.91
N MET A 208 2.32 2.14 11.72
CA MET A 208 1.24 2.92 11.11
C MET A 208 -0.05 2.83 11.94
N ARG A 209 -0.39 1.62 12.45
CA ARG A 209 -1.53 1.44 13.39
C ARG A 209 -1.35 2.26 14.66
N ASP A 210 -0.11 2.34 15.18
CA ASP A 210 0.17 3.15 16.36
C ASP A 210 -0.13 4.64 16.09
N VAL A 211 0.27 5.17 14.92
CA VAL A 211 -0.06 6.55 14.53
C VAL A 211 -1.56 6.75 14.43
N GLU A 212 -2.27 5.90 13.71
CA GLU A 212 -3.72 6.02 13.47
C GLU A 212 -4.51 6.00 14.79
N PHE A 213 -4.26 5.02 15.67
CA PHE A 213 -5.06 4.81 16.87
C PHE A 213 -4.63 5.66 18.07
N ASN A 214 -3.33 5.95 18.22
CA ASN A 214 -2.81 6.59 19.43
C ASN A 214 -2.39 8.06 19.23
N TYR A 215 -2.19 8.51 17.99
CA TYR A 215 -1.81 9.89 17.69
C TYR A 215 -2.87 10.64 16.89
N ALA A 216 -3.49 10.03 15.87
CA ALA A 216 -4.44 10.69 15.00
C ALA A 216 -5.90 10.59 15.47
N THR A 217 -6.19 9.80 16.52
CA THR A 217 -7.53 9.60 17.08
C THR A 217 -7.81 10.55 18.24
N LYS A 218 -8.93 11.27 18.18
CA LYS A 218 -9.42 12.18 19.22
C LYS A 218 -10.13 11.43 20.35
N GLU A 219 -10.40 12.15 21.46
CA GLU A 219 -11.09 11.60 22.62
C GLU A 219 -12.51 11.08 22.31
N ASN A 220 -13.21 11.69 21.36
CA ASN A 220 -14.54 11.26 20.93
C ASN A 220 -14.51 10.09 19.92
N GLY A 221 -13.33 9.60 19.54
CA GLY A 221 -13.17 8.49 18.58
C GLY A 221 -13.06 8.90 17.12
N LEU A 222 -13.14 10.18 16.78
CA LEU A 222 -12.83 10.66 15.44
C LEU A 222 -11.36 10.38 15.15
N MET A 223 -11.08 9.60 14.13
CA MET A 223 -9.74 9.40 13.59
C MET A 223 -9.52 10.38 12.45
N ASN A 224 -8.58 11.32 12.63
CA ASN A 224 -8.22 12.24 11.56
C ASN A 224 -7.67 11.44 10.36
N PHE A 225 -8.29 11.61 9.18
CA PHE A 225 -7.94 10.78 8.03
C PHE A 225 -6.54 11.07 7.47
N ARG A 226 -5.95 12.21 7.83
CA ARG A 226 -4.57 12.61 7.54
C ARG A 226 -3.88 13.02 8.84
N ALA A 227 -2.86 12.29 9.25
CA ALA A 227 -2.08 12.62 10.45
C ALA A 227 -1.15 13.81 10.21
N ASP A 228 -1.27 14.85 11.00
CA ASP A 228 -0.34 15.98 10.95
C ASP A 228 1.04 15.63 11.56
N LEU A 229 2.05 16.44 11.30
CA LEU A 229 3.38 16.35 11.87
C LEU A 229 3.79 17.67 12.54
N PRO A 230 4.54 17.63 13.66
CA PRO A 230 5.02 16.43 14.37
C PRO A 230 3.88 15.57 14.93
N LEU A 231 4.16 14.32 15.38
CA LEU A 231 3.13 13.40 15.84
C LEU A 231 2.27 13.93 17.00
N SER A 232 2.76 14.88 17.79
CA SER A 232 1.97 15.59 18.80
C SER A 232 0.79 16.38 18.22
N GLU A 233 0.81 16.67 16.93
CA GLU A 233 -0.24 17.39 16.20
C GLU A 233 -1.08 16.46 15.30
N ALA A 234 -0.83 15.15 15.31
CA ALA A 234 -1.46 14.21 14.36
C ALA A 234 -3.00 14.24 14.37
N ALA A 235 -3.61 14.54 15.52
CA ALA A 235 -5.07 14.68 15.67
C ALA A 235 -5.57 16.13 15.46
N LYS A 236 -4.76 17.06 14.96
CA LYS A 236 -5.14 18.47 14.82
C LYS A 236 -6.29 18.69 13.83
N GLY A 237 -6.30 17.91 12.74
CA GLY A 237 -7.40 17.90 11.77
C GLY A 237 -8.75 17.54 12.45
N ASN A 238 -9.85 17.79 11.75
CA ASN A 238 -11.20 17.65 12.30
C ASN A 238 -12.12 16.84 11.36
N SER A 239 -11.51 16.02 10.50
CA SER A 239 -12.25 15.27 9.50
C SER A 239 -11.84 13.79 9.55
N ALA A 240 -12.84 12.92 9.66
CA ALA A 240 -12.69 11.49 9.47
C ALA A 240 -13.19 11.10 8.08
N ALA A 241 -12.51 10.18 7.43
CA ALA A 241 -13.03 9.49 6.26
C ALA A 241 -13.74 8.20 6.71
N ALA A 242 -14.95 7.97 6.25
CA ALA A 242 -15.77 6.83 6.72
C ALA A 242 -15.14 5.49 6.34
N ASP A 243 -14.71 5.34 5.09
CA ASP A 243 -13.92 4.21 4.59
C ASP A 243 -12.56 4.10 5.30
N GLY A 244 -11.90 5.25 5.49
CA GLY A 244 -10.60 5.34 6.16
C GLY A 244 -10.64 4.80 7.57
N GLN A 245 -11.56 5.29 8.38
CA GLN A 245 -11.70 4.92 9.79
C GLN A 245 -12.10 3.45 9.97
N MET A 246 -13.05 2.96 9.17
CA MET A 246 -13.49 1.57 9.23
C MET A 246 -12.39 0.61 8.72
N GLY A 247 -11.71 0.94 7.65
CA GLY A 247 -10.61 0.14 7.14
C GLY A 247 -9.42 0.04 8.10
N CYS A 248 -9.14 1.08 8.89
CA CYS A 248 -8.10 1.02 9.94
C CYS A 248 -8.42 -0.03 11.00
N ILE A 249 -9.69 -0.26 11.34
CA ILE A 249 -10.11 -1.33 12.27
C ILE A 249 -9.83 -2.71 11.67
N MET A 250 -10.12 -2.90 10.38
CA MET A 250 -9.81 -4.15 9.68
C MET A 250 -8.29 -4.39 9.59
N LYS A 251 -7.50 -3.34 9.33
CA LYS A 251 -6.03 -3.42 9.36
C LYS A 251 -5.49 -3.78 10.75
N MET A 252 -6.05 -3.24 11.83
CA MET A 252 -5.67 -3.60 13.20
C MET A 252 -5.87 -5.10 13.46
N TYR A 253 -7.01 -5.64 13.01
CA TYR A 253 -7.30 -7.08 13.07
C TYR A 253 -6.28 -7.88 12.26
N ARG A 254 -5.99 -7.47 11.01
CA ARG A 254 -5.03 -8.14 10.12
C ARG A 254 -3.64 -8.22 10.75
N GLU A 255 -3.10 -7.11 11.25
CA GLU A 255 -1.78 -7.06 11.87
C GLU A 255 -1.72 -7.91 13.16
N TRP A 256 -2.80 -7.95 13.92
CA TRP A 256 -2.89 -8.86 15.07
C TRP A 256 -2.91 -10.33 14.61
N GLN A 257 -3.67 -10.69 13.59
CA GLN A 257 -3.71 -12.05 13.04
C GLN A 257 -2.34 -12.49 12.52
N LEU A 258 -1.66 -11.63 11.75
CA LEU A 258 -0.35 -11.93 11.17
C LEU A 258 0.76 -12.06 12.22
N SER A 259 0.73 -11.24 13.26
CA SER A 259 1.76 -11.23 14.32
C SER A 259 1.49 -12.19 15.47
N GLY A 260 0.23 -12.44 15.81
CA GLY A 260 -0.17 -13.10 17.04
C GLY A 260 0.13 -12.30 18.31
N ASP A 261 0.43 -11.00 18.19
CA ASP A 261 0.83 -10.15 19.31
C ASP A 261 -0.39 -9.66 20.11
N TYR A 262 -0.69 -10.38 21.17
CA TYR A 262 -1.75 -9.97 22.11
C TYR A 262 -1.39 -8.72 22.93
N ALA A 263 -0.11 -8.37 23.09
CA ALA A 263 0.26 -7.14 23.78
C ALA A 263 -0.07 -5.93 22.91
N PHE A 264 0.20 -6.04 21.59
CA PHE A 264 -0.21 -5.05 20.59
C PHE A 264 -1.71 -4.84 20.57
N LEU A 265 -2.50 -5.92 20.49
CA LEU A 265 -3.97 -5.82 20.51
C LEU A 265 -4.47 -5.20 21.82
N ARG A 266 -3.95 -5.65 22.97
CA ARG A 266 -4.36 -5.16 24.29
C ARG A 266 -4.07 -3.67 24.48
N LYS A 267 -2.89 -3.21 24.03
CA LYS A 267 -2.51 -1.79 24.04
C LYS A 267 -3.54 -0.93 23.30
N ASN A 268 -4.01 -1.41 22.15
CA ASN A 268 -4.85 -0.63 21.23
C ASN A 268 -6.35 -0.87 21.42
N TRP A 269 -6.78 -1.89 22.18
CA TRP A 269 -8.18 -2.30 22.25
C TRP A 269 -9.15 -1.18 22.67
N GLY A 270 -8.77 -0.36 23.64
CA GLY A 270 -9.56 0.79 24.07
C GLY A 270 -9.81 1.79 22.95
N GLN A 271 -8.79 2.06 22.14
CA GLN A 271 -8.90 2.96 20.99
C GLN A 271 -9.71 2.35 19.86
N VAL A 272 -9.55 1.05 19.56
CA VAL A 272 -10.36 0.35 18.55
C VAL A 272 -11.86 0.50 18.86
N LYS A 273 -12.25 0.26 20.11
CA LYS A 273 -13.65 0.46 20.54
C LYS A 273 -14.10 1.91 20.39
N LYS A 274 -13.27 2.86 20.77
CA LYS A 274 -13.56 4.28 20.67
C LYS A 274 -13.76 4.71 19.22
N VAL A 275 -12.86 4.26 18.32
CA VAL A 275 -12.91 4.54 16.89
C VAL A 275 -14.17 3.97 16.23
N LEU A 276 -14.51 2.70 16.52
CA LEU A 276 -15.74 2.11 15.98
C LEU A 276 -17.00 2.78 16.55
N SER A 277 -17.00 3.10 17.86
CA SER A 277 -18.14 3.72 18.53
C SER A 277 -18.40 5.17 18.08
N TYR A 278 -17.47 5.80 17.38
CA TYR A 278 -17.71 7.09 16.73
C TYR A 278 -18.88 7.03 15.75
N ALA A 279 -19.01 5.93 15.00
CA ALA A 279 -20.15 5.73 14.10
C ALA A 279 -21.51 5.73 14.82
N TRP A 280 -21.54 5.38 16.10
CA TRP A 280 -22.74 5.25 16.91
C TRP A 280 -23.10 6.50 17.74
N THR A 281 -22.36 7.58 17.58
CA THR A 281 -22.70 8.87 18.19
C THR A 281 -23.93 9.47 17.50
N GLU A 282 -24.63 10.38 18.15
CA GLU A 282 -25.85 11.00 17.62
C GLU A 282 -25.70 11.62 16.23
N LYS A 283 -24.50 12.11 15.92
CA LYS A 283 -24.11 12.66 14.59
C LYS A 283 -23.16 11.74 13.84
N GLY A 284 -23.02 10.50 14.25
CA GLY A 284 -22.20 9.48 13.59
C GLY A 284 -22.92 8.85 12.42
N TRP A 285 -22.18 8.00 11.70
CA TRP A 285 -22.66 7.38 10.47
C TRP A 285 -23.74 6.29 10.67
N ASP A 286 -23.85 5.71 11.87
CA ASP A 286 -24.87 4.74 12.30
C ASP A 286 -25.40 5.15 13.67
N GLY A 287 -25.95 6.37 13.77
CA GLY A 287 -26.39 6.96 15.03
C GLY A 287 -27.59 6.25 15.66
N ASN A 288 -28.45 5.64 14.84
CA ASN A 288 -29.59 4.82 15.27
C ASN A 288 -29.20 3.38 15.64
N GLN A 289 -27.98 2.96 15.33
CA GLN A 289 -27.40 1.65 15.65
C GLN A 289 -28.21 0.47 15.06
N ASP A 290 -28.60 0.60 13.80
CA ASP A 290 -29.25 -0.45 13.01
C ASP A 290 -28.27 -1.23 12.10
N GLY A 291 -27.00 -0.80 12.01
CA GLY A 291 -25.96 -1.41 11.20
C GLY A 291 -25.83 -0.80 9.82
N VAL A 292 -26.55 0.27 9.50
CA VAL A 292 -26.50 0.94 8.21
C VAL A 292 -25.80 2.28 8.34
N MET A 293 -24.82 2.55 7.47
CA MET A 293 -24.17 3.87 7.43
C MET A 293 -25.04 4.86 6.66
N GLU A 294 -25.32 5.96 7.31
CA GLU A 294 -26.13 7.07 6.81
C GLU A 294 -25.42 8.42 7.00
N GLY A 295 -26.09 9.50 6.68
CA GLY A 295 -25.54 10.85 6.85
C GLY A 295 -24.40 11.16 5.88
N SER A 296 -23.54 12.11 6.27
CA SER A 296 -22.43 12.60 5.46
C SER A 296 -21.19 11.73 5.63
N GLN A 297 -20.74 11.09 4.57
CA GLN A 297 -19.65 10.11 4.57
C GLN A 297 -18.53 10.59 3.65
N HIS A 298 -17.55 11.32 4.21
CA HIS A 298 -16.31 11.64 3.49
C HIS A 298 -15.55 10.36 3.15
N ASN A 299 -15.04 10.27 1.93
CA ASN A 299 -14.45 9.04 1.42
C ASN A 299 -13.36 9.30 0.37
N THR A 300 -12.76 8.23 -0.12
CA THR A 300 -11.64 8.22 -1.07
C THR A 300 -11.94 8.85 -2.44
N MET A 301 -13.19 9.18 -2.74
CA MET A 301 -13.57 9.96 -3.93
C MET A 301 -13.44 11.48 -3.71
N ASP A 302 -12.88 11.90 -2.55
CA ASP A 302 -12.72 13.29 -2.11
C ASP A 302 -14.06 14.06 -2.03
N VAL A 303 -15.14 13.35 -1.80
CA VAL A 303 -16.50 13.89 -1.68
C VAL A 303 -17.19 13.31 -0.45
N ASN A 304 -18.31 13.90 -0.08
CA ASN A 304 -19.21 13.33 0.92
C ASN A 304 -20.36 12.61 0.20
N TYR A 305 -20.48 11.31 0.41
CA TYR A 305 -21.71 10.59 0.07
C TYR A 305 -22.75 10.77 1.14
N PHE A 306 -24.01 10.93 0.74
CA PHE A 306 -25.15 11.11 1.63
C PHE A 306 -26.09 9.92 1.50
N GLY A 307 -26.27 9.21 2.60
CA GLY A 307 -27.10 8.01 2.66
C GLY A 307 -26.37 6.70 2.43
N PRO A 308 -27.11 5.59 2.55
CA PRO A 308 -26.55 4.25 2.44
C PRO A 308 -25.96 3.97 1.06
N ASN A 309 -24.74 3.46 1.03
CA ASN A 309 -24.04 3.12 -0.19
C ASN A 309 -23.14 1.89 0.00
N PRO A 310 -22.83 1.14 -1.06
CA PRO A 310 -22.08 -0.11 -0.93
C PRO A 310 -20.64 0.10 -0.48
N GLN A 311 -19.96 1.14 -0.97
CA GLN A 311 -18.55 1.37 -0.68
C GLN A 311 -18.30 1.52 0.84
N MET A 312 -19.02 2.43 1.49
CA MET A 312 -18.93 2.64 2.95
C MET A 312 -19.54 1.48 3.72
N GLY A 313 -20.66 0.95 3.25
CA GLY A 313 -21.37 -0.15 3.89
C GLY A 313 -20.49 -1.40 4.05
N PHE A 314 -19.79 -1.83 3.00
CA PHE A 314 -18.90 -3.00 3.08
C PHE A 314 -17.67 -2.75 3.96
N TRP A 315 -17.09 -1.55 3.99
CA TRP A 315 -16.06 -1.21 4.97
C TRP A 315 -16.58 -1.32 6.41
N TYR A 316 -17.78 -0.82 6.66
CA TYR A 316 -18.39 -0.87 8.00
C TYR A 316 -18.71 -2.31 8.43
N MET A 317 -19.30 -3.13 7.55
CA MET A 317 -19.53 -4.54 7.82
C MET A 317 -18.22 -5.28 8.14
N GLY A 318 -17.16 -5.01 7.39
CA GLY A 318 -15.82 -5.55 7.65
C GLY A 318 -15.26 -5.10 9.00
N ALA A 319 -15.41 -3.83 9.35
CA ALA A 319 -14.98 -3.29 10.65
C ALA A 319 -15.74 -3.92 11.83
N LEU A 320 -17.04 -4.12 11.70
CA LEU A 320 -17.87 -4.80 12.72
C LEU A 320 -17.41 -6.25 12.92
N ARG A 321 -17.14 -6.99 11.83
CA ARG A 321 -16.64 -8.35 11.90
C ARG A 321 -15.24 -8.43 12.52
N ALA A 322 -14.32 -7.56 12.11
CA ALA A 322 -12.97 -7.47 12.68
C ALA A 322 -13.01 -7.13 14.17
N ALA A 323 -13.82 -6.16 14.56
CA ALA A 323 -13.98 -5.74 15.96
C ALA A 323 -14.65 -6.83 16.82
N GLU A 324 -15.59 -7.59 16.28
CA GLU A 324 -16.19 -8.73 16.95
C GLU A 324 -15.13 -9.79 17.31
N GLU A 325 -14.30 -10.21 16.35
CA GLU A 325 -13.25 -11.21 16.57
C GLU A 325 -12.22 -10.71 17.61
N MET A 326 -11.78 -9.45 17.52
CA MET A 326 -10.90 -8.84 18.51
C MET A 326 -11.57 -8.78 19.89
N ALA A 327 -12.86 -8.47 19.97
CA ALA A 327 -13.60 -8.43 21.23
C ALA A 327 -13.71 -9.81 21.92
N TRP A 328 -13.92 -10.87 21.15
CA TRP A 328 -13.89 -12.25 21.68
C TRP A 328 -12.51 -12.59 22.25
N ALA A 329 -11.44 -12.25 21.56
CA ALA A 329 -10.06 -12.43 22.03
C ALA A 329 -9.76 -11.64 23.30
N MET A 330 -10.31 -10.43 23.41
CA MET A 330 -10.18 -9.55 24.57
C MET A 330 -11.18 -9.87 25.70
N LYS A 331 -12.02 -10.88 25.54
CA LYS A 331 -13.08 -11.31 26.48
C LYS A 331 -14.16 -10.24 26.72
N ASP A 332 -14.32 -9.30 25.80
CA ASP A 332 -15.34 -8.25 25.83
C ASP A 332 -16.62 -8.75 25.12
N LYS A 333 -17.32 -9.66 25.80
CA LYS A 333 -18.48 -10.37 25.24
C LYS A 333 -19.64 -9.44 24.86
N SER A 334 -19.81 -8.33 25.57
CA SER A 334 -20.91 -7.39 25.31
C SER A 334 -20.65 -6.63 23.99
N PHE A 335 -19.42 -6.20 23.80
CA PHE A 335 -19.02 -5.50 22.58
C PHE A 335 -19.04 -6.46 21.36
N ALA A 336 -18.56 -7.69 21.51
CA ALA A 336 -18.63 -8.72 20.47
C ALA A 336 -20.07 -8.95 19.99
N LYS A 337 -21.01 -9.17 20.94
CA LYS A 337 -22.43 -9.37 20.62
C LYS A 337 -23.06 -8.16 19.95
N LYS A 338 -22.68 -6.93 20.36
CA LYS A 338 -23.14 -5.71 19.70
C LYS A 338 -22.67 -5.64 18.25
N CYS A 339 -21.36 -5.87 18.00
CA CYS A 339 -20.81 -5.89 16.66
C CYS A 339 -21.49 -6.95 15.77
N ARG A 340 -21.68 -8.17 16.28
CA ARG A 340 -22.39 -9.24 15.56
C ARG A 340 -23.80 -8.83 15.18
N ARG A 341 -24.58 -8.29 16.10
CA ARG A 341 -25.95 -7.86 15.84
C ARG A 341 -26.02 -6.80 14.74
N LEU A 342 -25.17 -5.76 14.85
CA LEU A 342 -25.13 -4.69 13.86
C LEU A 342 -24.69 -5.21 12.48
N PHE A 343 -23.71 -6.10 12.44
CA PHE A 343 -23.29 -6.76 11.22
C PHE A 343 -24.44 -7.53 10.56
N GLU A 344 -25.14 -8.38 11.29
CA GLU A 344 -26.23 -9.22 10.75
C GLU A 344 -27.41 -8.36 10.26
N GLN A 345 -27.73 -7.27 10.95
CA GLN A 345 -28.76 -6.33 10.54
C GLN A 345 -28.34 -5.55 9.28
N GLY A 346 -27.16 -4.94 9.29
CA GLY A 346 -26.68 -4.11 8.20
C GLY A 346 -26.39 -4.91 6.92
N SER A 347 -25.76 -6.09 7.03
CA SER A 347 -25.51 -6.99 5.91
C SER A 347 -26.82 -7.37 5.18
N ARG A 348 -27.82 -7.81 5.95
CA ARG A 348 -29.15 -8.12 5.40
C ARG A 348 -29.81 -6.92 4.74
N TRP A 349 -29.78 -5.78 5.43
CA TRP A 349 -30.39 -4.55 4.92
C TRP A 349 -29.75 -4.13 3.58
N MET A 350 -28.43 -4.19 3.48
CA MET A 350 -27.71 -3.85 2.22
C MET A 350 -28.11 -4.78 1.07
N ASP A 351 -28.19 -6.09 1.31
CA ASP A 351 -28.61 -7.07 0.31
C ASP A 351 -30.05 -6.87 -0.14
N GLU A 352 -30.96 -6.52 0.78
CA GLU A 352 -32.38 -6.32 0.47
C GLU A 352 -32.69 -4.97 -0.19
N HIS A 353 -31.90 -3.91 0.10
CA HIS A 353 -32.25 -2.55 -0.31
C HIS A 353 -31.27 -1.94 -1.32
N LEU A 354 -29.99 -2.28 -1.29
CA LEU A 354 -29.01 -1.69 -2.22
C LEU A 354 -28.75 -2.54 -3.44
N PHE A 355 -28.95 -3.87 -3.37
CA PHE A 355 -28.74 -4.75 -4.52
C PHE A 355 -29.88 -4.65 -5.52
N ASN A 356 -29.57 -4.22 -6.75
CA ASN A 356 -30.59 -3.95 -7.79
C ASN A 356 -30.84 -5.13 -8.74
N GLY A 357 -30.30 -6.32 -8.43
CA GLY A 357 -30.33 -7.53 -9.25
C GLY A 357 -29.08 -7.76 -10.09
N GLU A 358 -28.20 -6.78 -10.22
CA GLU A 358 -26.94 -6.87 -10.95
C GLU A 358 -25.75 -6.38 -10.11
N TYR A 359 -25.90 -5.28 -9.37
CA TYR A 359 -24.87 -4.67 -8.53
C TYR A 359 -25.53 -3.83 -7.42
N TYR A 360 -24.74 -3.34 -6.46
CA TYR A 360 -25.23 -2.49 -5.39
C TYR A 360 -25.26 -1.01 -5.81
N GLU A 361 -26.34 -0.31 -5.45
CA GLU A 361 -26.56 1.11 -5.72
C GLU A 361 -26.38 1.96 -4.46
N HIS A 362 -26.17 3.25 -4.66
CA HIS A 362 -26.19 4.25 -3.60
C HIS A 362 -27.58 4.87 -3.48
N HIS A 363 -28.23 4.71 -2.35
CA HIS A 363 -29.49 5.40 -1.99
C HIS A 363 -29.18 6.76 -1.40
N ILE A 364 -29.29 7.79 -2.23
CA ILE A 364 -29.04 9.17 -1.83
C ILE A 364 -30.16 9.63 -0.93
N THR A 365 -29.81 10.15 0.26
CA THR A 365 -30.74 10.79 1.19
C THR A 365 -30.58 12.30 1.12
N ASP A 366 -31.70 13.03 1.24
CA ASP A 366 -31.69 14.48 1.27
C ASP A 366 -31.06 14.94 2.61
N PRO A 367 -29.99 15.71 2.59
CA PRO A 367 -29.40 16.23 3.81
C PRO A 367 -30.22 17.43 4.31
N GLU A 368 -31.10 17.23 5.24
CA GLU A 368 -31.89 18.31 5.87
C GLU A 368 -31.07 19.44 6.51
N THR A 369 -29.73 19.30 6.58
CA THR A 369 -28.85 20.15 7.40
C THR A 369 -27.49 20.50 6.83
N PHE A 370 -27.17 20.26 5.53
CA PHE A 370 -25.83 20.48 5.01
C PHE A 370 -25.73 21.70 4.08
N GLU A 371 -24.66 22.48 4.22
CA GLU A 371 -24.28 23.50 3.26
C GLU A 371 -23.97 22.86 1.90
N PHE A 372 -24.83 23.08 0.94
CA PHE A 372 -24.62 22.69 -0.45
C PHE A 372 -23.52 23.56 -1.08
N ILE A 373 -22.63 22.95 -1.81
CA ILE A 373 -21.88 23.69 -2.82
C ILE A 373 -22.87 23.96 -3.95
N ASN A 374 -23.48 25.15 -3.95
CA ASN A 374 -24.36 25.59 -5.03
C ASN A 374 -23.59 25.61 -6.34
N MET A 375 -23.84 24.65 -7.21
CA MET A 375 -23.54 24.74 -8.63
C MET A 375 -24.82 25.18 -9.36
N GLU A 376 -24.75 26.29 -10.10
CA GLU A 376 -25.87 26.71 -10.95
C GLU A 376 -26.30 25.58 -11.87
N GLY A 377 -27.54 25.13 -11.76
CA GLY A 377 -28.15 24.10 -12.60
C GLY A 377 -28.28 22.70 -11.98
N ALA A 378 -27.84 22.47 -10.75
CA ALA A 378 -28.12 21.19 -10.04
C ALA A 378 -29.57 21.17 -9.54
N ASP A 379 -30.21 19.99 -9.57
CA ASP A 379 -31.50 19.79 -8.91
C ASP A 379 -31.30 20.04 -7.40
N ASP A 380 -31.95 21.08 -6.85
CA ASP A 380 -31.82 21.54 -5.47
C ASP A 380 -32.12 20.46 -4.40
N LYS A 381 -32.63 19.30 -4.82
CA LYS A 381 -33.01 18.17 -3.96
C LYS A 381 -31.97 17.05 -3.90
N ILE A 382 -31.01 17.02 -4.81
CA ILE A 382 -29.99 15.95 -4.84
C ILE A 382 -28.61 16.57 -4.62
N PRO A 383 -27.86 16.15 -3.58
CA PRO A 383 -26.51 16.63 -3.37
C PRO A 383 -25.64 16.35 -4.62
N ALA A 384 -24.80 17.32 -5.00
CA ALA A 384 -23.82 17.14 -6.05
C ALA A 384 -22.79 16.03 -5.69
N PHE A 385 -22.13 15.49 -6.69
CA PHE A 385 -21.01 14.55 -6.54
C PHE A 385 -21.38 13.20 -5.90
N GLN A 386 -22.59 12.71 -6.15
CA GLN A 386 -23.01 11.41 -5.64
C GLN A 386 -22.81 10.29 -6.67
N LEU A 387 -22.91 9.03 -6.23
CA LEU A 387 -22.86 7.85 -7.11
C LEU A 387 -24.25 7.51 -7.68
N GLY A 388 -25.29 7.50 -6.85
CA GLY A 388 -26.65 7.08 -7.24
C GLY A 388 -26.67 5.66 -7.82
N LYS A 389 -27.27 5.49 -9.00
CA LYS A 389 -27.39 4.19 -9.68
C LYS A 389 -26.13 3.77 -10.45
N GLY A 390 -24.97 4.30 -10.10
CA GLY A 390 -23.70 3.95 -10.73
C GLY A 390 -23.17 2.59 -10.30
N CYS A 391 -22.63 1.83 -11.25
CA CYS A 391 -21.82 0.66 -10.97
C CYS A 391 -20.40 1.15 -10.67
N LEU A 392 -20.03 1.22 -9.40
CA LEU A 392 -18.72 1.66 -8.94
C LEU A 392 -17.74 0.48 -8.96
N VAL A 393 -16.53 0.67 -9.49
CA VAL A 393 -15.48 -0.36 -9.50
C VAL A 393 -15.10 -0.79 -8.07
N ASP A 394 -15.19 0.14 -7.14
CA ASP A 394 -14.74 -0.01 -5.75
C ASP A 394 -15.89 -0.34 -4.76
N GLN A 395 -17.07 -0.66 -5.25
CA GLN A 395 -18.24 -0.89 -4.40
C GLN A 395 -18.08 -2.05 -3.40
N LEU A 396 -17.21 -3.03 -3.71
CA LEU A 396 -16.95 -4.20 -2.87
C LEU A 396 -15.57 -4.19 -2.20
N VAL A 397 -14.94 -3.03 -2.05
CA VAL A 397 -13.59 -2.94 -1.45
C VAL A 397 -13.52 -3.44 -0.01
N GLY A 398 -14.58 -3.24 0.79
CA GLY A 398 -14.66 -3.83 2.14
C GLY A 398 -14.71 -5.35 2.11
N GLN A 399 -15.40 -5.95 1.12
CA GLN A 399 -15.43 -7.39 0.90
C GLN A 399 -14.05 -7.93 0.46
N TYR A 400 -13.36 -7.23 -0.45
CA TYR A 400 -11.96 -7.51 -0.81
C TYR A 400 -11.07 -7.63 0.44
N MET A 401 -11.14 -6.63 1.32
CA MET A 401 -10.36 -6.63 2.56
C MET A 401 -10.80 -7.74 3.52
N ALA A 402 -12.10 -8.07 3.59
CA ALA A 402 -12.61 -9.15 4.42
C ALA A 402 -12.09 -10.53 3.99
N HIS A 403 -11.98 -10.78 2.69
CA HIS A 403 -11.36 -12.00 2.17
C HIS A 403 -9.90 -12.11 2.59
N ILE A 404 -9.11 -11.05 2.44
CA ILE A 404 -7.70 -11.01 2.85
C ILE A 404 -7.54 -11.23 4.35
N CYS A 405 -8.45 -10.67 5.15
CA CYS A 405 -8.47 -10.84 6.62
C CYS A 405 -9.04 -12.22 7.07
N GLY A 406 -9.60 -13.03 6.17
CA GLY A 406 -10.25 -14.29 6.53
C GLY A 406 -11.58 -14.12 7.30
N LEU A 407 -12.25 -12.96 7.14
CA LEU A 407 -13.53 -12.66 7.83
C LEU A 407 -14.75 -13.22 7.10
N GLY A 408 -14.58 -13.80 5.91
CA GLY A 408 -15.64 -14.37 5.10
C GLY A 408 -16.45 -13.35 4.32
N TYR A 409 -17.66 -13.73 3.94
CA TYR A 409 -18.57 -12.87 3.20
C TYR A 409 -19.24 -11.85 4.12
N LEU A 410 -19.33 -10.60 3.66
CA LEU A 410 -19.99 -9.50 4.36
C LEU A 410 -21.42 -9.25 3.87
N GLY A 411 -21.79 -9.81 2.74
CA GLY A 411 -23.11 -9.81 2.12
C GLY A 411 -23.43 -11.17 1.52
N ASP A 412 -24.54 -11.28 0.79
CA ASP A 412 -24.91 -12.49 0.09
C ASP A 412 -23.86 -12.87 -0.98
N LYS A 413 -23.37 -14.09 -0.93
CA LYS A 413 -22.33 -14.56 -1.85
C LYS A 413 -22.71 -14.44 -3.32
N LYS A 414 -23.97 -14.69 -3.68
CA LYS A 414 -24.42 -14.61 -5.08
C LYS A 414 -24.48 -13.16 -5.54
N HIS A 415 -24.94 -12.24 -4.66
CA HIS A 415 -24.95 -10.81 -4.96
C HIS A 415 -23.54 -10.27 -5.18
N ILE A 416 -22.58 -10.69 -4.34
CA ILE A 416 -21.17 -10.31 -4.46
C ILE A 416 -20.60 -10.83 -5.80
N HIS A 417 -20.83 -12.10 -6.14
CA HIS A 417 -20.39 -12.69 -7.41
C HIS A 417 -21.01 -11.95 -8.60
N THR A 418 -22.32 -11.76 -8.62
CA THR A 418 -23.04 -11.04 -9.70
C THR A 418 -22.57 -9.58 -9.83
N THR A 419 -22.21 -8.96 -8.71
CA THR A 419 -21.64 -7.61 -8.72
C THR A 419 -20.26 -7.58 -9.39
N MET A 420 -19.40 -8.58 -9.15
CA MET A 420 -18.11 -8.68 -9.84
C MET A 420 -18.29 -8.91 -11.35
N GLU A 421 -19.25 -9.75 -11.76
CA GLU A 421 -19.62 -9.90 -13.18
C GLU A 421 -20.07 -8.56 -13.77
N SER A 422 -20.88 -7.78 -13.05
CA SER A 422 -21.38 -6.48 -13.48
C SER A 422 -20.27 -5.44 -13.58
N ILE A 423 -19.31 -5.41 -12.66
CA ILE A 423 -18.12 -4.55 -12.75
C ILE A 423 -17.34 -4.86 -14.03
N MET A 424 -17.08 -6.14 -14.33
CA MET A 424 -16.42 -6.51 -15.58
C MET A 424 -17.23 -6.11 -16.80
N LYS A 425 -18.53 -6.36 -16.79
CA LYS A 425 -19.45 -6.07 -17.90
C LYS A 425 -19.59 -4.57 -18.22
N TYR A 426 -19.67 -3.72 -17.19
CA TYR A 426 -20.06 -2.31 -17.34
C TYR A 426 -18.89 -1.34 -17.23
N ASN A 427 -17.83 -1.70 -16.52
CA ASN A 427 -16.70 -0.80 -16.27
C ASN A 427 -15.47 -1.14 -17.11
N TYR A 428 -15.33 -2.39 -17.62
CA TYR A 428 -14.18 -2.72 -18.47
C TYR A 428 -14.36 -2.11 -19.88
N VAL A 429 -13.37 -1.32 -20.27
CA VAL A 429 -13.29 -0.69 -21.59
C VAL A 429 -12.01 -1.20 -22.25
N SER A 430 -12.16 -1.80 -23.43
CA SER A 430 -11.04 -2.40 -24.18
C SER A 430 -10.30 -1.40 -25.08
N ASP A 431 -10.85 -0.21 -25.30
CA ASP A 431 -10.30 0.84 -26.15
C ASP A 431 -10.81 2.21 -25.68
N PHE A 432 -9.91 3.05 -25.19
CA PHE A 432 -10.19 4.39 -24.69
C PHE A 432 -10.09 5.50 -25.76
N SER A 433 -9.85 5.19 -27.03
CA SER A 433 -9.66 6.19 -28.09
C SER A 433 -10.82 7.18 -28.23
N ARG A 434 -12.04 6.78 -27.83
CA ARG A 434 -13.26 7.59 -27.90
C ARG A 434 -13.84 7.96 -26.54
N HIS A 435 -13.10 7.63 -25.47
CA HIS A 435 -13.57 7.91 -24.12
C HIS A 435 -13.43 9.39 -23.78
N PHE A 436 -14.50 9.99 -23.26
CA PHE A 436 -14.46 11.32 -22.69
C PHE A 436 -13.90 11.26 -21.26
N ASN A 437 -12.82 11.98 -21.02
CA ASN A 437 -12.24 12.08 -19.70
C ASN A 437 -12.56 13.45 -19.08
N ASN A 438 -13.13 13.42 -17.87
CA ASN A 438 -13.57 14.62 -17.18
C ASN A 438 -12.42 15.41 -16.54
N MET A 439 -11.40 14.71 -15.99
CA MET A 439 -10.31 15.34 -15.27
C MET A 439 -8.95 14.81 -15.71
N ARG A 440 -8.45 13.74 -15.05
CA ARG A 440 -7.10 13.18 -15.28
C ARG A 440 -7.18 11.96 -16.19
N SER A 441 -6.16 11.77 -17.02
CA SER A 441 -6.07 10.64 -17.94
C SER A 441 -4.91 9.73 -17.58
N TYR A 442 -5.22 8.53 -17.07
CA TYR A 442 -4.24 7.47 -16.78
C TYR A 442 -4.28 6.35 -17.83
N VAL A 443 -5.25 6.40 -18.72
CA VAL A 443 -5.42 5.51 -19.86
C VAL A 443 -5.62 6.35 -21.12
N MET A 444 -4.95 6.00 -22.22
CA MET A 444 -4.97 6.79 -23.45
C MET A 444 -5.04 5.90 -24.70
N GLY A 445 -5.71 6.41 -25.73
CA GLY A 445 -5.78 5.73 -27.04
C GLY A 445 -6.38 4.33 -26.93
N GLU A 446 -5.73 3.36 -27.57
CA GLU A 446 -6.19 1.96 -27.65
C GLU A 446 -5.92 1.14 -26.36
N GLU A 447 -5.53 1.77 -25.28
CA GLU A 447 -5.32 1.09 -24.01
C GLU A 447 -6.65 0.63 -23.39
N ALA A 448 -6.59 -0.40 -22.54
CA ALA A 448 -7.73 -0.95 -21.83
C ALA A 448 -7.64 -0.71 -20.32
N GLY A 449 -8.78 -0.76 -19.63
CA GLY A 449 -8.85 -0.64 -18.17
C GLY A 449 -10.27 -0.66 -17.62
N LEU A 450 -10.39 -0.63 -16.28
CA LEU A 450 -11.66 -0.55 -15.56
C LEU A 450 -11.97 0.91 -15.19
N LEU A 451 -13.04 1.47 -15.74
CA LEU A 451 -13.58 2.78 -15.35
C LEU A 451 -13.96 2.81 -13.86
N MET A 452 -13.75 3.95 -13.22
CA MET A 452 -14.18 4.18 -11.84
C MET A 452 -15.68 3.94 -11.66
N ALA A 453 -16.52 4.45 -12.58
CA ALA A 453 -17.96 4.17 -12.54
C ALA A 453 -18.59 4.20 -13.94
N SER A 454 -19.63 3.40 -14.10
CA SER A 454 -20.51 3.38 -15.25
C SER A 454 -21.97 3.51 -14.80
N TRP A 455 -22.87 3.97 -15.68
CA TRP A 455 -24.29 4.16 -15.37
C TRP A 455 -25.19 3.47 -16.38
N PRO A 456 -25.30 2.15 -16.37
CA PRO A 456 -26.19 1.44 -17.30
C PRO A 456 -27.68 1.75 -17.10
N LYS A 457 -28.05 2.28 -15.90
CA LYS A 457 -29.43 2.62 -15.52
C LYS A 457 -29.69 4.14 -15.41
N GLY A 458 -28.80 4.97 -15.97
CA GLY A 458 -28.93 6.42 -15.96
C GLY A 458 -28.01 7.14 -14.95
N ARG A 459 -27.26 8.10 -15.47
CA ARG A 459 -26.28 8.89 -14.71
C ARG A 459 -26.93 10.13 -14.08
N LEU A 460 -26.45 10.51 -12.91
CA LEU A 460 -26.73 11.81 -12.30
C LEU A 460 -26.14 12.93 -13.16
N GLU A 461 -26.72 14.12 -13.08
CA GLU A 461 -26.22 15.30 -13.80
C GLU A 461 -24.79 15.65 -13.33
N VAL A 462 -24.56 15.65 -12.02
CA VAL A 462 -23.28 15.95 -11.40
C VAL A 462 -22.81 14.75 -10.55
N PRO A 463 -22.14 13.75 -11.15
CA PRO A 463 -21.58 12.61 -10.44
C PRO A 463 -20.28 12.99 -9.72
N PHE A 464 -19.74 12.10 -8.88
CA PHE A 464 -18.45 12.33 -8.22
C PHE A 464 -17.32 12.57 -9.24
N PRO A 465 -16.29 13.38 -8.92
CA PRO A 465 -15.36 13.94 -9.90
C PRO A 465 -14.56 12.91 -10.71
N TYR A 466 -14.20 11.77 -10.10
CA TYR A 466 -13.28 10.78 -10.69
C TYR A 466 -13.98 9.70 -11.53
N PHE A 467 -15.27 9.84 -11.80
CA PHE A 467 -16.08 8.80 -12.43
C PHE A 467 -15.56 8.30 -13.79
N ALA A 468 -14.92 9.18 -14.55
CA ALA A 468 -14.43 8.89 -15.89
C ALA A 468 -12.95 8.47 -15.93
N GLU A 469 -12.32 8.34 -14.75
CA GLU A 469 -10.91 7.97 -14.64
C GLU A 469 -10.74 6.44 -14.56
N VAL A 470 -9.49 6.01 -14.74
CA VAL A 470 -9.03 4.63 -14.52
C VAL A 470 -7.82 4.69 -13.61
N MET A 471 -7.92 4.08 -12.44
CA MET A 471 -6.88 4.14 -11.41
C MET A 471 -6.44 2.74 -11.03
N THR A 472 -5.15 2.44 -11.17
CA THR A 472 -4.62 1.07 -11.08
C THR A 472 -4.90 0.40 -9.73
N GLY A 473 -4.86 1.14 -8.63
CA GLY A 473 -5.13 0.58 -7.31
C GLY A 473 -6.55 0.04 -7.15
N PHE A 474 -7.55 0.73 -7.70
CA PHE A 474 -8.94 0.26 -7.73
C PHE A 474 -9.13 -0.92 -8.68
N GLU A 475 -8.49 -0.89 -9.85
CA GLU A 475 -8.49 -2.01 -10.78
C GLU A 475 -7.92 -3.29 -10.13
N TYR A 476 -6.81 -3.19 -9.36
CA TYR A 476 -6.27 -4.32 -8.61
C TYR A 476 -7.24 -4.86 -7.56
N CYS A 477 -7.91 -3.98 -6.81
CA CYS A 477 -8.89 -4.43 -5.81
C CYS A 477 -10.06 -5.19 -6.46
N ALA A 478 -10.59 -4.69 -7.57
CA ALA A 478 -11.65 -5.35 -8.32
C ALA A 478 -11.16 -6.70 -8.90
N ALA A 479 -9.97 -6.73 -9.51
CA ALA A 479 -9.38 -7.97 -10.04
C ALA A 479 -9.19 -9.02 -8.93
N VAL A 480 -8.69 -8.62 -7.76
CA VAL A 480 -8.53 -9.53 -6.61
C VAL A 480 -9.89 -10.02 -6.11
N GLY A 481 -10.91 -9.16 -6.07
CA GLY A 481 -12.29 -9.56 -5.79
C GLY A 481 -12.78 -10.64 -6.76
N MET A 482 -12.53 -10.45 -8.06
CA MET A 482 -12.85 -11.44 -9.10
C MET A 482 -12.13 -12.78 -8.88
N ILE A 483 -10.85 -12.79 -8.45
CA ILE A 483 -10.12 -14.03 -8.12
C ILE A 483 -10.82 -14.77 -6.98
N TYR A 484 -11.23 -14.09 -5.91
CA TYR A 484 -11.95 -14.72 -4.80
C TYR A 484 -13.31 -15.29 -5.19
N GLU A 485 -13.94 -14.72 -6.22
CA GLU A 485 -15.20 -15.20 -6.79
C GLU A 485 -15.02 -16.25 -7.90
N GLY A 486 -13.78 -16.69 -8.19
CA GLY A 486 -13.48 -17.70 -9.20
C GLY A 486 -13.40 -17.19 -10.64
N MET A 487 -13.47 -15.87 -10.84
CA MET A 487 -13.38 -15.19 -12.16
C MET A 487 -11.91 -14.86 -12.46
N THR A 488 -11.05 -15.89 -12.49
CA THR A 488 -9.60 -15.69 -12.60
C THR A 488 -9.18 -15.13 -13.96
N ASP A 489 -9.82 -15.51 -15.05
CA ASP A 489 -9.48 -15.06 -16.40
C ASP A 489 -9.81 -13.56 -16.60
N GLU A 490 -10.93 -13.11 -16.06
CA GLU A 490 -11.34 -11.71 -16.05
C GLU A 490 -10.36 -10.88 -15.20
N ALA A 491 -10.02 -11.38 -14.02
CA ALA A 491 -9.04 -10.75 -13.14
C ALA A 491 -7.67 -10.59 -13.82
N LEU A 492 -7.17 -11.64 -14.46
CA LEU A 492 -5.90 -11.61 -15.19
C LEU A 492 -5.96 -10.69 -16.41
N THR A 493 -7.13 -10.54 -17.04
CA THR A 493 -7.34 -9.57 -18.11
C THR A 493 -7.21 -8.15 -17.59
N CYS A 494 -7.80 -7.83 -16.45
CA CYS A 494 -7.64 -6.52 -15.79
C CYS A 494 -6.18 -6.25 -15.42
N ILE A 495 -5.51 -7.19 -14.73
CA ILE A 495 -4.10 -7.04 -14.33
C ILE A 495 -3.19 -6.86 -15.54
N ARG A 496 -3.41 -7.61 -16.62
CA ARG A 496 -2.66 -7.47 -17.86
C ARG A 496 -2.88 -6.09 -18.48
N SER A 497 -4.11 -5.61 -18.53
CA SER A 497 -4.41 -4.26 -19.05
C SER A 497 -3.66 -3.18 -18.29
N ILE A 498 -3.48 -3.32 -16.97
CA ILE A 498 -2.66 -2.39 -16.18
C ILE A 498 -1.19 -2.51 -16.63
N ARG A 499 -0.62 -3.71 -16.65
CA ARG A 499 0.81 -3.89 -16.97
C ARG A 499 1.16 -3.48 -18.40
N ASP A 500 0.24 -3.69 -19.36
CA ASP A 500 0.40 -3.24 -20.74
C ASP A 500 0.47 -1.70 -20.86
N ARG A 501 -0.08 -0.95 -19.90
CA ARG A 501 0.07 0.52 -19.82
C ARG A 501 1.42 0.95 -19.24
N PHE A 502 2.04 0.10 -18.41
CA PHE A 502 3.31 0.38 -17.69
C PHE A 502 4.38 -0.66 -18.08
N ASP A 503 4.61 -0.82 -19.38
CA ASP A 503 5.46 -1.86 -19.97
C ASP A 503 6.94 -1.47 -20.14
N GLY A 504 7.32 -0.26 -19.71
CA GLY A 504 8.68 0.28 -19.87
C GLY A 504 8.92 1.00 -21.20
N ALA A 505 8.09 0.74 -22.21
CA ALA A 505 8.13 1.47 -23.48
C ALA A 505 7.16 2.67 -23.46
N LYS A 506 5.94 2.48 -22.97
CA LYS A 506 4.94 3.53 -22.85
C LYS A 506 5.12 4.37 -21.58
N ARG A 507 5.24 3.69 -20.44
CA ARG A 507 5.40 4.34 -19.12
C ARG A 507 6.36 3.57 -18.23
N ASN A 508 6.86 4.24 -17.20
CA ASN A 508 7.73 3.63 -16.19
C ASN A 508 7.03 2.45 -15.49
N PRO A 509 7.56 1.22 -15.58
CA PRO A 509 6.94 0.03 -15.01
C PRO A 509 6.94 0.00 -13.47
N PHE A 510 7.76 0.83 -12.84
CA PHE A 510 7.90 0.94 -11.38
C PHE A 510 7.10 2.08 -10.77
N SER A 511 6.30 2.80 -11.57
CA SER A 511 5.53 3.94 -11.11
C SER A 511 4.14 3.97 -11.76
N GLU A 512 3.14 3.55 -11.01
CA GLU A 512 1.74 3.64 -11.37
C GLU A 512 1.12 4.85 -10.64
N PRO A 513 0.87 5.97 -11.32
CA PRO A 513 0.41 7.19 -10.69
C PRO A 513 -1.11 7.24 -10.52
N GLU A 514 -1.54 7.99 -9.50
CA GLU A 514 -2.85 8.60 -9.36
C GLU A 514 -2.67 10.10 -9.06
N CYS A 515 -2.79 10.52 -7.80
CA CYS A 515 -2.39 11.85 -7.36
C CYS A 515 -0.88 11.82 -6.98
N GLY A 516 -0.01 11.83 -7.98
CA GLY A 516 1.44 11.69 -7.82
C GLY A 516 1.98 10.33 -8.28
N HIS A 517 3.30 10.28 -8.47
CA HIS A 517 4.06 9.10 -8.85
C HIS A 517 4.25 8.16 -7.67
N HIS A 518 4.57 6.88 -7.94
CA HIS A 518 4.77 5.86 -6.91
C HIS A 518 3.65 5.89 -5.86
N TYR A 519 2.41 5.81 -6.34
CA TYR A 519 1.23 6.00 -5.53
C TYR A 519 0.97 4.80 -4.62
N ALA A 520 0.65 5.05 -3.35
CA ALA A 520 0.55 4.00 -2.34
C ALA A 520 -0.50 2.93 -2.67
N ARG A 521 -1.64 3.33 -3.26
CA ARG A 521 -2.74 2.43 -3.62
C ARG A 521 -2.34 1.36 -4.65
N SER A 522 -1.34 1.62 -5.52
CA SER A 522 -0.87 0.64 -6.49
C SER A 522 -0.32 -0.64 -5.85
N MET A 523 0.12 -0.56 -4.58
CA MET A 523 0.55 -1.73 -3.80
C MET A 523 -0.60 -2.68 -3.41
N ALA A 524 -1.85 -2.36 -3.76
CA ALA A 524 -2.96 -3.32 -3.75
C ALA A 524 -2.68 -4.53 -4.67
N SER A 525 -1.82 -4.36 -5.67
CA SER A 525 -1.34 -5.44 -6.54
C SER A 525 -0.78 -6.65 -5.78
N TRP A 526 -0.19 -6.46 -4.59
CA TRP A 526 0.30 -7.56 -3.76
C TRP A 526 -0.81 -8.54 -3.35
N ALA A 527 -2.05 -8.08 -3.23
CA ALA A 527 -3.19 -8.94 -2.88
C ALA A 527 -3.50 -10.00 -3.94
N SER A 528 -3.11 -9.80 -5.21
CA SER A 528 -3.27 -10.82 -6.26
C SER A 528 -2.43 -12.07 -5.98
N VAL A 529 -1.25 -11.91 -5.37
CA VAL A 529 -0.40 -13.02 -4.89
C VAL A 529 -1.11 -13.82 -3.80
N ILE A 530 -1.74 -13.11 -2.85
CA ILE A 530 -2.48 -13.69 -1.72
C ILE A 530 -3.69 -14.47 -2.25
N ALA A 531 -4.50 -13.86 -3.11
CA ALA A 531 -5.72 -14.45 -3.63
C ALA A 531 -5.45 -15.69 -4.51
N LEU A 532 -4.50 -15.61 -5.46
CA LEU A 532 -4.17 -16.72 -6.35
C LEU A 532 -3.59 -17.93 -5.62
N SER A 533 -2.81 -17.71 -4.58
CA SER A 533 -2.30 -18.80 -3.75
C SER A 533 -3.31 -19.33 -2.74
N GLY A 534 -4.43 -18.64 -2.52
CA GLY A 534 -5.34 -18.90 -1.42
C GLY A 534 -4.66 -18.72 -0.05
N PHE A 535 -3.58 -17.93 -0.01
CA PHE A 535 -2.80 -17.74 1.21
C PHE A 535 -3.62 -17.02 2.28
N HIS A 536 -3.69 -17.65 3.44
CA HIS A 536 -4.16 -17.02 4.66
C HIS A 536 -3.31 -17.53 5.84
N TYR A 537 -2.93 -16.63 6.74
CA TYR A 537 -2.18 -16.98 7.94
C TYR A 537 -2.74 -16.30 9.18
N SER A 538 -2.98 -17.11 10.21
CA SER A 538 -3.30 -16.66 11.56
C SER A 538 -2.25 -17.17 12.54
N ALA A 539 -1.42 -16.27 13.05
CA ALA A 539 -0.50 -16.59 14.14
C ALA A 539 -1.25 -16.84 15.46
N VAL A 540 -2.46 -16.29 15.59
CA VAL A 540 -3.37 -16.52 16.73
C VAL A 540 -3.81 -17.97 16.77
N ASP A 541 -4.27 -18.49 15.63
CA ASP A 541 -4.72 -19.87 15.48
C ASP A 541 -3.59 -20.84 15.10
N LYS A 542 -2.40 -20.31 14.80
CA LYS A 542 -1.24 -21.05 14.29
C LYS A 542 -1.59 -21.90 13.08
N GLN A 543 -2.35 -21.30 12.18
CA GLN A 543 -2.83 -21.96 10.97
C GLN A 543 -2.41 -21.18 9.73
N MET A 544 -1.93 -21.90 8.73
CA MET A 544 -1.65 -21.39 7.40
C MET A 544 -2.51 -22.13 6.38
N GLN A 545 -2.94 -21.41 5.34
CA GLN A 545 -3.80 -21.96 4.30
C GLN A 545 -3.26 -21.62 2.92
N PHE A 546 -3.46 -22.54 1.97
CA PHE A 546 -3.24 -22.36 0.53
C PHE A 546 -4.37 -23.01 -0.29
N THR A 547 -4.40 -22.65 -1.59
CA THR A 547 -5.22 -23.36 -2.59
C THR A 547 -4.81 -24.83 -2.68
N SER A 548 -5.68 -25.68 -3.28
CA SER A 548 -5.36 -27.06 -3.62
C SER A 548 -4.73 -27.21 -5.02
N ALA A 549 -4.66 -26.13 -5.81
CA ALA A 549 -4.07 -26.17 -7.14
C ALA A 549 -2.56 -26.51 -7.07
N PRO A 550 -2.07 -27.47 -7.86
CA PRO A 550 -0.65 -27.78 -7.91
C PRO A 550 0.17 -26.56 -8.35
N GLY A 551 1.31 -26.36 -7.69
CA GLY A 551 2.18 -25.22 -7.99
C GLY A 551 3.19 -24.93 -6.89
N THR A 552 4.01 -23.92 -7.13
CA THR A 552 4.99 -23.39 -6.18
C THR A 552 4.61 -21.96 -5.85
N TYR A 553 4.20 -21.73 -4.61
CA TYR A 553 3.67 -20.44 -4.15
C TYR A 553 4.64 -19.76 -3.20
N PHE A 554 5.02 -18.53 -3.51
CA PHE A 554 5.70 -17.66 -2.55
C PHE A 554 4.69 -17.21 -1.50
N TRP A 555 5.10 -17.17 -0.24
CA TRP A 555 4.29 -16.66 0.87
C TRP A 555 5.11 -15.74 1.79
N SER A 556 4.45 -14.79 2.38
CA SER A 556 5.01 -13.94 3.45
C SER A 556 3.90 -13.50 4.40
N ASN A 557 4.20 -13.46 5.69
CA ASN A 557 3.29 -12.98 6.74
C ASN A 557 3.76 -11.68 7.41
N GLY A 558 4.76 -11.02 6.82
CA GLY A 558 5.37 -9.80 7.36
C GLY A 558 6.50 -10.02 8.37
N TYR A 559 6.68 -11.25 8.86
CA TYR A 559 7.70 -11.63 9.86
C TYR A 559 8.58 -12.80 9.41
N ALA A 560 8.04 -13.65 8.56
CA ALA A 560 8.72 -14.74 7.90
C ALA A 560 8.20 -14.87 6.47
N TRP A 561 9.03 -15.45 5.59
CA TRP A 561 8.63 -15.74 4.23
C TRP A 561 9.33 -16.99 3.68
N GLY A 562 8.74 -17.59 2.66
CA GLY A 562 9.25 -18.81 2.05
C GLY A 562 8.40 -19.29 0.89
N MET A 563 8.46 -20.60 0.64
CA MET A 563 7.76 -21.26 -0.46
C MET A 563 6.84 -22.35 0.06
N CYS A 564 5.71 -22.55 -0.63
CA CYS A 564 4.85 -23.72 -0.47
C CYS A 564 4.73 -24.42 -1.83
N ARG A 565 5.23 -25.65 -1.92
CA ARG A 565 5.10 -26.49 -3.14
C ARG A 565 3.96 -27.47 -2.92
N ILE A 566 2.96 -27.42 -3.79
CA ILE A 566 1.77 -28.26 -3.75
C ILE A 566 1.77 -29.20 -4.96
N SER A 567 1.61 -30.46 -4.71
CA SER A 567 1.39 -31.51 -5.70
C SER A 567 0.26 -32.45 -5.23
N ASP A 568 -0.12 -33.44 -6.04
CA ASP A 568 -1.20 -34.34 -5.69
C ASP A 568 -0.94 -35.08 -4.36
N GLY A 569 -1.77 -34.78 -3.36
CA GLY A 569 -1.71 -35.41 -2.05
C GLY A 569 -0.54 -34.99 -1.15
N GLU A 570 0.26 -33.99 -1.57
CA GLU A 570 1.44 -33.56 -0.81
C GLU A 570 1.67 -32.07 -0.90
N ALA A 571 2.04 -31.43 0.22
CA ALA A 571 2.55 -30.06 0.26
C ALA A 571 3.86 -29.97 1.05
N THR A 572 4.84 -29.28 0.50
CA THR A 572 6.10 -28.95 1.19
C THR A 572 6.14 -27.46 1.50
N LEU A 573 6.09 -27.12 2.77
CA LEU A 573 6.22 -25.78 3.30
C LEU A 573 7.68 -25.54 3.70
N GLU A 574 8.30 -24.51 3.13
CA GLU A 574 9.69 -24.12 3.37
C GLU A 574 9.75 -22.67 3.90
N VAL A 575 10.54 -22.42 4.92
CA VAL A 575 10.86 -21.10 5.45
C VAL A 575 12.23 -20.69 4.95
N LEU A 576 12.29 -19.59 4.20
CA LEU A 576 13.55 -19.06 3.66
C LEU A 576 14.13 -17.96 4.55
N ARG A 577 13.27 -17.21 5.26
CA ARG A 577 13.67 -16.18 6.23
C ARG A 577 12.68 -16.09 7.38
N GLY A 578 13.19 -15.68 8.54
CA GLY A 578 12.39 -15.49 9.74
C GLY A 578 12.06 -16.79 10.47
N THR A 579 11.00 -16.76 11.23
CA THR A 579 10.51 -17.88 12.03
C THR A 579 8.99 -17.95 11.91
N LEU A 580 8.48 -19.10 11.53
CA LEU A 580 7.06 -19.38 11.36
C LEU A 580 6.55 -20.27 12.50
N GLY A 581 5.61 -19.76 13.30
CA GLY A 581 4.83 -20.58 14.23
C GLY A 581 3.63 -21.20 13.52
N ILE A 582 3.52 -22.52 13.49
CA ILE A 582 2.45 -23.22 12.77
C ILE A 582 2.09 -24.53 13.50
N GLU A 583 0.80 -24.83 13.60
CA GLU A 583 0.28 -26.10 14.12
C GLU A 583 -0.64 -26.82 13.10
N ARG A 584 -1.16 -26.07 12.13
CA ARG A 584 -2.06 -26.61 11.09
C ARG A 584 -1.74 -26.01 9.73
N LEU A 585 -1.70 -26.86 8.71
CA LEU A 585 -1.69 -26.45 7.31
C LEU A 585 -2.99 -26.90 6.65
N ARG A 586 -3.70 -25.94 6.04
CA ARG A 586 -4.91 -26.20 5.26
C ARG A 586 -4.57 -26.06 3.77
N ILE A 587 -4.89 -27.09 3.00
CA ILE A 587 -4.75 -27.08 1.54
C ILE A 587 -6.13 -27.32 0.93
N GLY A 588 -6.69 -26.30 0.28
CA GLY A 588 -8.09 -26.33 -0.10
C GLY A 588 -9.00 -26.59 1.10
N ASP A 589 -9.75 -27.69 1.09
CA ASP A 589 -10.66 -28.08 2.17
C ASP A 589 -10.03 -29.04 3.20
N VAL A 590 -8.81 -29.51 2.95
CA VAL A 590 -8.13 -30.50 3.83
C VAL A 590 -7.24 -29.75 4.83
N THR A 591 -7.40 -30.05 6.12
CA THR A 591 -6.56 -29.49 7.20
C THR A 591 -5.75 -30.61 7.86
N VAL A 592 -4.44 -30.45 7.89
CA VAL A 592 -3.50 -31.42 8.47
C VAL A 592 -2.69 -30.74 9.58
N LYS A 593 -2.43 -31.48 10.68
CA LYS A 593 -1.54 -31.03 11.74
C LYS A 593 -0.09 -31.10 11.28
N THR A 594 0.69 -30.05 11.57
CA THR A 594 2.14 -30.05 11.39
C THR A 594 2.82 -30.89 12.48
N LYS A 595 3.94 -31.51 12.14
CA LYS A 595 4.78 -32.23 13.12
C LYS A 595 5.58 -31.25 13.96
N LYS A 596 6.11 -30.21 13.30
CA LYS A 596 6.82 -29.11 13.95
C LYS A 596 5.85 -27.99 14.29
N LYS A 597 5.98 -27.41 15.49
CA LYS A 597 5.20 -26.23 15.90
C LYS A 597 5.84 -24.90 15.47
N GLN A 598 7.07 -24.98 15.01
CA GLN A 598 7.87 -23.85 14.57
C GLN A 598 8.85 -24.30 13.48
N LEU A 599 8.98 -23.51 12.44
CA LEU A 599 9.98 -23.64 11.38
C LEU A 599 10.83 -22.37 11.35
N THR A 600 12.14 -22.53 11.23
CA THR A 600 13.11 -21.44 11.10
C THR A 600 13.70 -21.39 9.70
N ALA A 601 14.42 -20.32 9.36
CA ALA A 601 15.07 -20.17 8.05
C ALA A 601 15.92 -21.41 7.68
N GLY A 602 15.71 -21.93 6.47
CA GLY A 602 16.33 -23.15 5.96
C GLY A 602 15.63 -24.45 6.32
N GLU A 603 14.57 -24.39 7.13
CA GLU A 603 13.78 -25.58 7.46
C GLU A 603 12.56 -25.74 6.55
N SER A 604 12.18 -26.99 6.33
CA SER A 604 10.97 -27.36 5.61
C SER A 604 10.20 -28.49 6.31
N GLU A 605 8.95 -28.61 5.98
CA GLU A 605 8.08 -29.72 6.38
C GLU A 605 7.21 -30.17 5.22
N THR A 606 7.24 -31.49 4.94
CA THR A 606 6.37 -32.11 3.94
C THR A 606 5.19 -32.79 4.64
N ILE A 607 4.01 -32.47 4.20
CA ILE A 607 2.71 -32.94 4.71
C ILE A 607 2.00 -33.68 3.59
N LYS A 608 1.42 -34.85 3.90
CA LYS A 608 0.62 -35.67 2.97
C LYS A 608 -0.81 -35.76 3.48
N TRP A 609 -1.78 -35.77 2.56
CA TRP A 609 -3.20 -35.90 2.85
C TRP A 609 -3.92 -36.83 1.90
#